data_37cb30f5bc5ab3d9d533e71ceff7b4ba
#
_entry.id   37cb30f5bc5ab3d9d533e71ceff7b4ba
#
_cell.length_a   1.000
_cell.length_b   1.000
_cell.length_c   1.000
_cell.angle_alpha   90.00
_cell.angle_beta   90.00
_cell.angle_gamma   90.00
#
_symmetry.space_group_name_H-M   'P 1'
#
loop_
_entity.id
_entity.type
_entity.pdbx_description
1 polymer ?
#
loop_
_entity_poly.entity_id
_entity_poly.type
_entity_poly.pdbx_seq_one_letter_code
_entity_poly.pdbx_strand_id
1 'polypeptide(L)'
;MAFIELPTADLTASTFKSKANKWVETPGLVDLQVNGFAGVDFNSSGLTSDSLQLSLEAMLATGVTACLPTIITGSETHLHTCFSALEKARNSSRLAKTMVAGYHLEGPFLSKLPGYSGCHQVEAMCAADPEMFLRLQQAAGGNIRLVTLAPEVEGAIAFIEKLVQDRIIVSLGHTAADNETIQQAVDAGARLSTHLGNGTCPELHKNNNPIIAQLSEDRLSASFIADGYHLSPDVLKAYLRAKCTERVILVTDATAGAAAPQGRYKLGNSELQRETEPVILDPQTSRPVGSAVTLDQCVRNVINWYEMPLKEAVSWAAENPLQLLNSAKVKTQLSAREQTVWWKEEEEEWQVKAARSGKFLFEN
;
A
#
# COMPACT_ATOMS: atom_id res chain seq x y z
N MET A 1 -6.64 -19.36 16.60
CA MET A 1 -7.01 -18.33 15.62
C MET A 1 -8.41 -18.60 15.12
N ALA A 2 -9.32 -17.66 15.26
CA ALA A 2 -10.69 -17.79 14.78
C ALA A 2 -11.05 -16.60 13.89
N PHE A 3 -11.52 -16.87 12.67
CA PHE A 3 -12.16 -15.91 11.80
C PHE A 3 -13.67 -16.08 11.90
N ILE A 4 -14.39 -15.03 12.25
CA ILE A 4 -15.82 -15.09 12.54
C ILE A 4 -16.54 -13.97 11.79
N GLU A 5 -17.62 -14.32 11.09
CA GLU A 5 -18.60 -13.33 10.63
C GLU A 5 -19.66 -13.13 11.72
N LEU A 6 -19.67 -11.93 12.32
CA LEU A 6 -20.60 -11.61 13.41
C LEU A 6 -22.03 -11.41 12.87
N PRO A 7 -23.07 -11.94 13.54
CA PRO A 7 -24.46 -11.61 13.22
C PRO A 7 -24.72 -10.12 13.45
N THR A 8 -25.61 -9.53 12.66
CA THR A 8 -25.91 -8.08 12.65
C THR A 8 -26.36 -7.51 14.00
N ALA A 9 -26.81 -8.36 14.94
CA ALA A 9 -27.29 -7.97 16.27
C ALA A 9 -26.17 -7.87 17.34
N ASP A 10 -25.00 -8.48 17.12
CA ASP A 10 -23.93 -8.59 18.14
C ASP A 10 -22.80 -7.56 17.97
N LEU A 11 -23.05 -6.47 17.26
CA LEU A 11 -22.06 -5.41 17.04
C LEU A 11 -21.75 -4.56 18.28
N THR A 12 -22.34 -4.90 19.43
CA THR A 12 -22.06 -4.20 20.68
C THR A 12 -20.86 -4.84 21.41
N ALA A 13 -19.89 -4.03 21.69
CA ALA A 13 -18.61 -4.29 22.34
C ALA A 13 -18.64 -5.04 23.70
N SER A 14 -19.73 -5.72 24.08
CA SER A 14 -19.90 -6.29 25.43
C SER A 14 -19.15 -7.60 25.64
N THR A 15 -18.98 -8.43 24.64
CA THR A 15 -18.28 -9.73 24.75
C THR A 15 -16.75 -9.57 24.78
N PHE A 16 -16.22 -8.57 24.11
CA PHE A 16 -14.80 -8.23 24.11
C PHE A 16 -14.35 -7.50 25.39
N LYS A 17 -15.22 -6.69 25.99
CA LYS A 17 -14.87 -5.88 27.18
C LYS A 17 -14.40 -6.69 28.39
N SER A 18 -14.75 -7.95 28.54
CA SER A 18 -14.31 -8.74 29.70
C SER A 18 -12.89 -9.29 29.57
N LYS A 19 -12.40 -9.54 28.35
CA LYS A 19 -11.00 -9.95 28.08
C LYS A 19 -10.06 -8.75 27.88
N ALA A 20 -10.62 -7.61 27.46
CA ALA A 20 -9.89 -6.43 26.97
C ALA A 20 -9.36 -5.49 28.07
N ASN A 21 -9.49 -5.81 29.37
CA ASN A 21 -8.97 -4.92 30.44
C ASN A 21 -7.45 -4.70 30.41
N LYS A 22 -6.71 -5.33 29.46
CA LYS A 22 -5.27 -5.17 29.24
C LYS A 22 -4.90 -4.91 27.78
N TRP A 23 -5.88 -4.71 26.89
CA TRP A 23 -5.63 -4.48 25.47
C TRP A 23 -5.83 -3.01 25.12
N VAL A 24 -4.99 -2.50 24.21
CA VAL A 24 -5.12 -1.14 23.69
C VAL A 24 -5.92 -1.20 22.38
N GLU A 25 -7.03 -0.47 22.35
CA GLU A 25 -7.86 -0.32 21.16
C GLU A 25 -7.34 0.83 20.30
N THR A 26 -7.20 0.59 18.99
CA THR A 26 -6.80 1.57 17.98
C THR A 26 -7.69 1.47 16.75
N PRO A 27 -7.70 2.48 15.86
CA PRO A 27 -8.26 2.34 14.54
C PRO A 27 -7.62 1.17 13.78
N GLY A 28 -8.35 0.61 12.82
CA GLY A 28 -7.87 -0.45 11.95
C GLY A 28 -6.81 0.05 10.98
N LEU A 29 -5.82 -0.80 10.68
CA LEU A 29 -4.75 -0.46 9.76
C LEU A 29 -5.27 -0.42 8.31
N VAL A 30 -4.72 0.49 7.52
CA VAL A 30 -5.09 0.75 6.12
C VAL A 30 -3.84 0.68 5.25
N ASP A 31 -3.73 -0.34 4.40
CA ASP A 31 -2.59 -0.51 3.50
C ASP A 31 -2.91 0.04 2.11
N LEU A 32 -2.24 1.13 1.71
CA LEU A 32 -2.46 1.77 0.42
C LEU A 32 -1.69 1.13 -0.74
N GLN A 33 -0.77 0.19 -0.43
CA GLN A 33 0.06 -0.47 -1.43
C GLN A 33 0.39 -1.89 -1.01
N VAL A 34 -0.26 -2.86 -1.66
CA VAL A 34 -0.05 -4.30 -1.42
C VAL A 34 -0.27 -5.05 -2.74
N ASN A 35 0.79 -5.73 -3.22
CA ASN A 35 0.81 -6.44 -4.50
C ASN A 35 0.35 -7.90 -4.39
N GLY A 36 0.37 -8.44 -3.18
CA GLY A 36 -0.02 -9.81 -2.85
C GLY A 36 0.21 -10.09 -1.37
N PHE A 37 -0.35 -11.20 -0.86
CA PHE A 37 -0.23 -11.58 0.55
C PHE A 37 -0.57 -13.06 0.77
N ALA A 38 0.06 -13.71 1.74
CA ALA A 38 -0.21 -15.11 2.14
C ALA A 38 -0.22 -16.11 0.97
N GLY A 39 0.76 -16.00 0.08
CA GLY A 39 0.90 -16.89 -1.09
C GLY A 39 0.09 -16.44 -2.32
N VAL A 40 -0.69 -15.37 -2.24
CA VAL A 40 -1.58 -14.90 -3.31
C VAL A 40 -0.99 -13.67 -3.99
N ASP A 41 -0.81 -13.73 -5.31
CA ASP A 41 -0.38 -12.62 -6.15
C ASP A 41 -1.62 -11.90 -6.74
N PHE A 42 -1.79 -10.62 -6.40
CA PHE A 42 -2.91 -9.81 -6.94
C PHE A 42 -2.69 -9.42 -8.41
N ASN A 43 -1.46 -9.52 -8.90
CA ASN A 43 -1.09 -9.30 -10.30
C ASN A 43 -1.28 -10.54 -11.19
N SER A 44 -1.95 -11.56 -10.67
CA SER A 44 -2.27 -12.77 -11.40
C SER A 44 -3.57 -12.64 -12.17
N SER A 45 -3.56 -12.94 -13.47
CA SER A 45 -4.77 -13.05 -14.28
C SER A 45 -5.72 -14.19 -13.84
N GLY A 46 -5.21 -15.12 -13.04
CA GLY A 46 -5.96 -16.25 -12.47
C GLY A 46 -6.47 -16.04 -11.06
N LEU A 47 -6.49 -14.79 -10.54
CA LEU A 47 -6.97 -14.50 -9.19
C LEU A 47 -8.44 -14.93 -9.03
N THR A 48 -8.71 -15.72 -7.99
CA THR A 48 -10.05 -16.21 -7.66
C THR A 48 -10.61 -15.54 -6.40
N SER A 49 -11.93 -15.64 -6.21
CA SER A 49 -12.59 -15.17 -4.98
C SER A 49 -12.02 -15.83 -3.71
N ASP A 50 -11.76 -17.13 -3.77
CA ASP A 50 -11.29 -17.90 -2.63
C ASP A 50 -9.84 -17.52 -2.27
N SER A 51 -8.97 -17.35 -3.29
CA SER A 51 -7.60 -16.90 -3.04
C SER A 51 -7.56 -15.47 -2.50
N LEU A 52 -8.35 -14.55 -3.05
CA LEU A 52 -8.46 -13.19 -2.52
C LEU A 52 -8.97 -13.19 -1.09
N GLN A 53 -10.00 -13.99 -0.77
CA GLN A 53 -10.53 -14.10 0.59
C GLN A 53 -9.47 -14.62 1.56
N LEU A 54 -8.74 -15.69 1.21
CA LEU A 54 -7.64 -16.23 2.03
C LEU A 54 -6.60 -15.15 2.34
N SER A 55 -6.21 -14.38 1.34
CA SER A 55 -5.25 -13.28 1.51
C SER A 55 -5.79 -12.21 2.46
N LEU A 56 -7.04 -11.79 2.30
CA LEU A 56 -7.67 -10.77 3.16
C LEU A 56 -7.90 -11.24 4.59
N GLU A 57 -8.20 -12.52 4.82
CA GLU A 57 -8.26 -13.11 6.15
C GLU A 57 -6.89 -13.06 6.85
N ALA A 58 -5.82 -13.38 6.12
CA ALA A 58 -4.46 -13.25 6.63
C ALA A 58 -4.07 -11.78 6.90
N MET A 59 -4.47 -10.85 6.05
CA MET A 59 -4.26 -9.41 6.28
C MET A 59 -5.04 -8.92 7.52
N LEU A 60 -6.29 -9.36 7.70
CA LEU A 60 -7.08 -9.03 8.89
C LEU A 60 -6.40 -9.55 10.17
N ALA A 61 -5.78 -10.73 10.11
CA ALA A 61 -5.03 -11.30 11.23
C ALA A 61 -3.84 -10.44 11.66
N THR A 62 -3.29 -9.62 10.77
CA THR A 62 -2.23 -8.64 11.04
C THR A 62 -2.77 -7.22 11.34
N GLY A 63 -4.07 -7.07 11.54
CA GLY A 63 -4.68 -5.78 11.87
C GLY A 63 -5.06 -4.91 10.66
N VAL A 64 -4.79 -5.33 9.43
CA VAL A 64 -5.22 -4.59 8.23
C VAL A 64 -6.71 -4.77 8.03
N THR A 65 -7.46 -3.69 8.13
CA THR A 65 -8.92 -3.69 8.01
C THR A 65 -9.42 -3.12 6.69
N ALA A 66 -8.56 -2.40 5.98
CA ALA A 66 -8.80 -1.92 4.62
C ALA A 66 -7.49 -1.91 3.81
N CYS A 67 -7.59 -2.13 2.50
CA CYS A 67 -6.43 -2.09 1.62
C CYS A 67 -6.78 -1.63 0.21
N LEU A 68 -5.74 -1.23 -0.52
CA LEU A 68 -5.76 -1.03 -1.97
C LEU A 68 -4.87 -2.09 -2.63
N PRO A 69 -5.44 -3.24 -3.06
CA PRO A 69 -4.69 -4.17 -3.90
C PRO A 69 -4.06 -3.43 -5.08
N THR A 70 -2.75 -3.66 -5.29
CA THR A 70 -1.91 -2.91 -6.23
C THR A 70 -1.61 -3.77 -7.44
N ILE A 71 -1.87 -3.21 -8.61
CA ILE A 71 -1.49 -3.79 -9.90
C ILE A 71 -0.35 -2.95 -10.47
N ILE A 72 0.80 -3.61 -10.68
CA ILE A 72 2.02 -2.96 -11.16
C ILE A 72 2.08 -2.94 -12.70
N THR A 73 3.03 -2.20 -13.25
CA THR A 73 3.32 -2.08 -14.68
C THR A 73 3.25 -3.41 -15.43
N GLY A 74 2.52 -3.40 -16.54
CA GLY A 74 2.40 -4.53 -17.47
C GLY A 74 1.82 -4.05 -18.80
N SER A 75 1.69 -4.95 -19.78
CA SER A 75 0.96 -4.63 -21.01
C SER A 75 -0.50 -4.28 -20.69
N GLU A 76 -1.12 -3.42 -21.49
CA GLU A 76 -2.53 -3.03 -21.29
C GLU A 76 -3.45 -4.26 -21.17
N THR A 77 -3.25 -5.27 -22.03
CA THR A 77 -4.02 -6.51 -21.98
C THR A 77 -3.87 -7.25 -20.64
N HIS A 78 -2.63 -7.30 -20.11
CA HIS A 78 -2.37 -7.91 -18.82
C HIS A 78 -3.04 -7.13 -17.68
N LEU A 79 -2.86 -5.82 -17.65
CA LEU A 79 -3.48 -4.93 -16.65
C LEU A 79 -5.00 -5.05 -16.66
N HIS A 80 -5.61 -5.00 -17.86
CA HIS A 80 -7.06 -5.18 -18.03
C HIS A 80 -7.54 -6.51 -17.46
N THR A 81 -6.80 -7.60 -17.73
CA THR A 81 -7.15 -8.94 -17.26
C THR A 81 -7.03 -9.02 -15.73
N CYS A 82 -5.96 -8.49 -15.14
CA CYS A 82 -5.77 -8.47 -13.69
C CYS A 82 -6.87 -7.67 -12.98
N PHE A 83 -7.19 -6.46 -13.45
CA PHE A 83 -8.28 -5.67 -12.85
C PHE A 83 -9.63 -6.35 -12.99
N SER A 84 -9.92 -6.98 -14.14
CA SER A 84 -11.16 -7.72 -14.35
C SER A 84 -11.27 -8.92 -13.40
N ALA A 85 -10.18 -9.67 -13.20
CA ALA A 85 -10.14 -10.81 -12.29
C ALA A 85 -10.32 -10.34 -10.83
N LEU A 86 -9.62 -9.29 -10.44
CA LEU A 86 -9.67 -8.73 -9.09
C LEU A 86 -11.08 -8.17 -8.78
N GLU A 87 -11.70 -7.42 -9.68
CA GLU A 87 -13.05 -6.89 -9.50
C GLU A 87 -14.11 -8.01 -9.45
N LYS A 88 -13.96 -9.05 -10.27
CA LYS A 88 -14.82 -10.23 -10.19
C LYS A 88 -14.68 -10.95 -8.85
N ALA A 89 -13.44 -11.16 -8.38
CA ALA A 89 -13.16 -11.80 -7.10
C ALA A 89 -13.74 -10.98 -5.95
N ARG A 90 -13.52 -9.66 -5.94
CA ARG A 90 -14.06 -8.73 -4.94
C ARG A 90 -15.58 -8.79 -4.89
N ASN A 91 -16.25 -8.76 -6.04
CA ASN A 91 -17.72 -8.80 -6.09
C ASN A 91 -18.33 -10.13 -5.64
N SER A 92 -17.54 -11.19 -5.57
CA SER A 92 -17.98 -12.53 -5.13
C SER A 92 -17.75 -12.77 -3.62
N SER A 93 -16.95 -11.94 -2.94
CA SER A 93 -16.65 -12.05 -1.51
C SER A 93 -17.19 -10.86 -0.71
N ARG A 94 -17.93 -11.15 0.37
CA ARG A 94 -18.41 -10.10 1.30
C ARG A 94 -17.25 -9.45 2.08
N LEU A 95 -16.24 -10.24 2.47
CA LEU A 95 -15.04 -9.74 3.13
C LEU A 95 -14.29 -8.78 2.19
N ALA A 96 -14.10 -9.19 0.92
CA ALA A 96 -13.41 -8.34 -0.06
C ALA A 96 -14.17 -7.03 -0.33
N LYS A 97 -15.50 -7.05 -0.41
CA LYS A 97 -16.31 -5.82 -0.51
C LYS A 97 -16.13 -4.90 0.70
N THR A 98 -15.84 -5.46 1.86
CA THR A 98 -15.62 -4.70 3.10
C THR A 98 -14.19 -4.15 3.18
N MET A 99 -13.17 -4.97 2.92
CA MET A 99 -11.77 -4.60 3.13
C MET A 99 -11.13 -3.89 1.92
N VAL A 100 -11.53 -4.21 0.68
CA VAL A 100 -10.96 -3.59 -0.52
C VAL A 100 -11.63 -2.24 -0.75
N ALA A 101 -10.95 -1.16 -0.34
CA ALA A 101 -11.43 0.23 -0.45
C ALA A 101 -11.35 0.78 -1.89
N GLY A 102 -10.62 0.13 -2.75
CA GLY A 102 -10.36 0.46 -4.14
C GLY A 102 -9.09 -0.25 -4.60
N TYR A 103 -8.54 0.20 -5.72
CA TYR A 103 -7.31 -0.36 -6.28
C TYR A 103 -6.26 0.72 -6.47
N HIS A 104 -5.01 0.30 -6.42
CA HIS A 104 -3.86 1.11 -6.77
C HIS A 104 -3.29 0.62 -8.11
N LEU A 105 -3.18 1.52 -9.09
CA LEU A 105 -2.44 1.29 -10.33
C LEU A 105 -1.06 1.92 -10.19
N GLU A 106 -0.01 1.10 -10.12
CA GLU A 106 1.37 1.55 -10.06
C GLU A 106 2.05 1.43 -11.43
N GLY A 107 2.18 2.55 -12.11
CA GLY A 107 2.56 2.59 -13.53
C GLY A 107 1.36 2.28 -14.45
N PRO A 108 1.59 2.03 -15.75
CA PRO A 108 2.87 1.94 -16.47
C PRO A 108 3.51 3.30 -16.85
N PHE A 109 2.99 4.40 -16.38
CA PHE A 109 3.42 5.76 -16.68
C PHE A 109 4.64 6.17 -15.83
N LEU A 110 5.72 5.38 -15.89
CA LEU A 110 6.91 5.50 -15.03
C LEU A 110 8.15 5.87 -15.84
N SER A 111 9.20 6.33 -15.15
CA SER A 111 10.48 6.67 -15.78
C SER A 111 11.21 5.44 -16.31
N LYS A 112 11.59 5.51 -17.60
CA LYS A 112 12.43 4.48 -18.24
C LYS A 112 13.92 4.65 -17.96
N LEU A 113 14.30 5.74 -17.27
CA LEU A 113 15.70 6.03 -17.00
C LEU A 113 16.31 4.94 -16.09
N PRO A 114 17.57 4.57 -16.30
CA PRO A 114 18.26 3.60 -15.47
C PRO A 114 18.21 3.96 -13.98
N GLY A 115 17.90 2.99 -13.12
CA GLY A 115 17.83 3.16 -11.68
C GLY A 115 16.45 3.54 -11.14
N TYR A 116 15.48 3.93 -12.00
CA TYR A 116 14.14 4.32 -11.54
C TYR A 116 13.06 3.28 -11.78
N SER A 117 13.29 2.32 -12.66
CA SER A 117 12.30 1.28 -12.98
C SER A 117 11.99 0.33 -11.81
N GLY A 118 12.90 0.16 -10.85
CA GLY A 118 12.71 -0.86 -9.81
C GLY A 118 12.52 -2.25 -10.42
N CYS A 119 11.44 -2.94 -10.03
CA CYS A 119 11.03 -4.24 -10.56
C CYS A 119 10.08 -4.15 -11.78
N HIS A 120 9.68 -2.94 -12.17
CA HIS A 120 8.74 -2.75 -13.27
C HIS A 120 9.38 -3.07 -14.63
N GLN A 121 8.61 -3.70 -15.53
CA GLN A 121 9.03 -4.04 -16.87
C GLN A 121 9.15 -2.79 -17.74
N VAL A 122 10.37 -2.39 -18.07
CA VAL A 122 10.66 -1.14 -18.82
C VAL A 122 9.98 -1.12 -20.20
N GLU A 123 9.85 -2.30 -20.82
CA GLU A 123 9.20 -2.48 -22.14
C GLU A 123 7.71 -2.16 -22.09
N ALA A 124 7.07 -2.33 -20.95
CA ALA A 124 5.66 -2.02 -20.75
C ALA A 124 5.39 -0.58 -20.28
N MET A 125 6.45 0.16 -19.89
CA MET A 125 6.29 1.57 -19.54
C MET A 125 5.97 2.42 -20.77
N CYS A 126 5.12 3.42 -20.60
CA CYS A 126 4.67 4.29 -21.70
C CYS A 126 4.45 5.74 -21.26
N ALA A 127 4.20 6.62 -22.21
CA ALA A 127 3.66 7.96 -21.97
C ALA A 127 2.33 7.91 -21.23
N ALA A 128 1.95 8.99 -20.57
CA ALA A 128 0.64 9.07 -19.93
C ALA A 128 -0.48 8.95 -20.97
N ASP A 129 -1.33 7.95 -20.80
CA ASP A 129 -2.42 7.62 -21.73
C ASP A 129 -3.77 7.61 -20.98
N PRO A 130 -4.52 8.72 -21.03
CA PRO A 130 -5.83 8.81 -20.40
C PRO A 130 -6.86 7.82 -20.95
N GLU A 131 -6.78 7.44 -22.22
CA GLU A 131 -7.72 6.49 -22.83
C GLU A 131 -7.43 5.05 -22.36
N MET A 132 -6.16 4.66 -22.27
CA MET A 132 -5.75 3.40 -21.63
C MET A 132 -6.26 3.36 -20.18
N PHE A 133 -6.04 4.43 -19.42
CA PHE A 133 -6.53 4.50 -18.05
C PHE A 133 -8.05 4.34 -17.96
N LEU A 134 -8.84 4.95 -18.84
CA LEU A 134 -10.29 4.79 -18.85
C LEU A 134 -10.72 3.34 -19.10
N ARG A 135 -10.04 2.62 -19.99
CA ARG A 135 -10.30 1.18 -20.24
C ARG A 135 -9.95 0.35 -18.99
N LEU A 136 -8.84 0.63 -18.32
CA LEU A 136 -8.46 -0.03 -17.07
C LEU A 136 -9.44 0.29 -15.93
N GLN A 137 -9.88 1.55 -15.82
CA GLN A 137 -10.87 1.96 -14.84
C GLN A 137 -12.21 1.24 -15.04
N GLN A 138 -12.62 1.01 -16.31
CA GLN A 138 -13.81 0.22 -16.62
C GLN A 138 -13.64 -1.25 -16.21
N ALA A 139 -12.49 -1.87 -16.52
CA ALA A 139 -12.17 -3.23 -16.12
C ALA A 139 -12.16 -3.40 -14.58
N ALA A 140 -11.74 -2.37 -13.87
CA ALA A 140 -11.73 -2.27 -12.41
C ALA A 140 -13.10 -1.90 -11.80
N GLY A 141 -14.17 -1.84 -12.58
CA GLY A 141 -15.51 -1.45 -12.10
C GLY A 141 -15.57 -0.03 -11.56
N GLY A 142 -14.70 0.88 -12.01
CA GLY A 142 -14.61 2.24 -11.51
C GLY A 142 -13.91 2.35 -10.16
N ASN A 143 -13.13 1.35 -9.72
CA ASN A 143 -12.56 1.29 -8.37
C ASN A 143 -11.05 1.56 -8.30
N ILE A 144 -10.36 1.98 -9.37
CA ILE A 144 -9.01 2.53 -9.23
C ILE A 144 -9.13 3.87 -8.49
N ARG A 145 -8.45 3.99 -7.35
CA ARG A 145 -8.52 5.15 -6.44
C ARG A 145 -7.18 5.85 -6.27
N LEU A 146 -6.11 5.15 -6.58
CA LEU A 146 -4.74 5.63 -6.47
C LEU A 146 -3.99 5.27 -7.75
N VAL A 147 -3.27 6.23 -8.31
CA VAL A 147 -2.38 6.03 -9.46
C VAL A 147 -1.00 6.55 -9.10
N THR A 148 0.02 5.70 -9.23
CA THR A 148 1.42 6.11 -9.14
C THR A 148 1.98 6.31 -10.54
N LEU A 149 2.61 7.47 -10.77
CA LEU A 149 3.23 7.84 -12.02
C LEU A 149 4.48 8.72 -11.80
N ALA A 150 5.31 8.81 -12.86
CA ALA A 150 6.44 9.72 -12.92
C ALA A 150 6.03 11.00 -13.65
N PRO A 151 6.11 12.18 -13.01
CA PRO A 151 5.57 13.41 -13.57
C PRO A 151 6.35 13.96 -14.78
N GLU A 152 7.60 13.52 -15.00
CA GLU A 152 8.41 13.86 -16.17
C GLU A 152 8.01 13.08 -17.43
N VAL A 153 7.16 12.08 -17.32
CA VAL A 153 6.68 11.32 -18.48
C VAL A 153 5.78 12.19 -19.35
N GLU A 154 5.91 12.05 -20.67
CA GLU A 154 5.12 12.82 -21.63
C GLU A 154 3.61 12.76 -21.32
N GLY A 155 2.97 13.94 -21.25
CA GLY A 155 1.55 14.09 -20.95
C GLY A 155 1.16 13.95 -19.48
N ALA A 156 2.10 13.64 -18.57
CA ALA A 156 1.80 13.32 -17.18
C ALA A 156 1.12 14.48 -16.43
N ILE A 157 1.55 15.72 -16.59
CA ILE A 157 0.99 16.86 -15.85
C ILE A 157 -0.51 17.04 -16.18
N ALA A 158 -0.88 17.05 -17.46
CA ALA A 158 -2.28 17.15 -17.89
C ALA A 158 -3.10 15.90 -17.45
N PHE A 159 -2.47 14.75 -17.39
CA PHE A 159 -3.10 13.53 -16.91
C PHE A 159 -3.34 13.58 -15.39
N ILE A 160 -2.42 14.15 -14.59
CA ILE A 160 -2.61 14.39 -13.16
C ILE A 160 -3.86 15.25 -12.94
N GLU A 161 -4.00 16.37 -13.66
CA GLU A 161 -5.19 17.23 -13.54
C GLU A 161 -6.48 16.47 -13.81
N LYS A 162 -6.51 15.62 -14.85
CA LYS A 162 -7.67 14.79 -15.19
C LYS A 162 -7.99 13.77 -14.09
N LEU A 163 -7.00 13.04 -13.58
CA LEU A 163 -7.17 12.08 -12.50
C LEU A 163 -7.74 12.75 -11.23
N VAL A 164 -7.23 13.93 -10.87
CA VAL A 164 -7.69 14.70 -9.71
C VAL A 164 -9.13 15.17 -9.87
N GLN A 165 -9.53 15.64 -11.08
CA GLN A 165 -10.92 15.96 -11.39
C GLN A 165 -11.85 14.76 -11.20
N ASP A 166 -11.38 13.55 -11.52
CA ASP A 166 -12.08 12.28 -11.36
C ASP A 166 -11.98 11.73 -9.93
N ARG A 167 -11.41 12.53 -8.98
CA ARG A 167 -11.25 12.18 -7.55
C ARG A 167 -10.34 10.96 -7.33
N ILE A 168 -9.35 10.79 -8.17
CA ILE A 168 -8.32 9.79 -8.03
C ILE A 168 -7.10 10.43 -7.38
N ILE A 169 -6.55 9.77 -6.40
CA ILE A 169 -5.31 10.19 -5.73
C ILE A 169 -4.15 9.94 -6.69
N VAL A 170 -3.33 10.96 -6.89
CA VAL A 170 -2.10 10.83 -7.67
C VAL A 170 -0.91 10.81 -6.74
N SER A 171 -0.09 9.77 -6.91
CA SER A 171 1.17 9.57 -6.22
C SER A 171 2.34 9.66 -7.19
N LEU A 172 3.43 10.26 -6.73
CA LEU A 172 4.67 10.36 -7.48
C LEU A 172 5.61 9.23 -7.06
N GLY A 173 6.08 8.44 -8.02
CA GLY A 173 6.98 7.32 -7.74
C GLY A 173 7.71 6.88 -9.00
N HIS A 174 8.83 6.14 -8.82
CA HIS A 174 9.65 5.66 -9.95
C HIS A 174 10.01 6.78 -10.92
N THR A 175 10.43 7.91 -10.36
CA THR A 175 10.59 9.20 -11.08
C THR A 175 12.01 9.74 -10.96
N ALA A 176 12.51 10.26 -12.08
CA ALA A 176 13.74 11.03 -12.19
C ALA A 176 13.47 12.56 -12.26
N ALA A 177 12.24 12.97 -11.94
CA ALA A 177 11.82 14.37 -12.06
C ALA A 177 12.71 15.32 -11.24
N ASP A 178 12.97 16.47 -11.80
CA ASP A 178 13.63 17.56 -11.11
C ASP A 178 12.66 18.31 -10.17
N ASN A 179 13.21 19.26 -9.41
CA ASN A 179 12.43 20.01 -8.43
C ASN A 179 11.28 20.79 -9.08
N GLU A 180 11.48 21.34 -10.29
CA GLU A 180 10.45 22.11 -11.00
C GLU A 180 9.31 21.20 -11.46
N THR A 181 9.62 20.04 -12.02
CA THR A 181 8.63 19.06 -12.46
C THR A 181 7.81 18.49 -11.29
N ILE A 182 8.46 18.22 -10.14
CA ILE A 182 7.74 17.83 -8.91
C ILE A 182 6.77 18.94 -8.49
N GLN A 183 7.20 20.20 -8.51
CA GLN A 183 6.34 21.33 -8.16
C GLN A 183 5.13 21.44 -9.11
N GLN A 184 5.34 21.31 -10.43
CA GLN A 184 4.26 21.30 -11.42
C GLN A 184 3.25 20.18 -11.16
N ALA A 185 3.72 18.97 -10.83
CA ALA A 185 2.86 17.85 -10.51
C ALA A 185 2.01 18.10 -9.25
N VAL A 186 2.59 18.72 -8.23
CA VAL A 186 1.86 19.06 -6.99
C VAL A 186 0.85 20.20 -7.25
N ASP A 187 1.18 21.17 -8.08
CA ASP A 187 0.26 22.23 -8.50
C ASP A 187 -0.90 21.67 -9.34
N ALA A 188 -0.66 20.65 -10.17
CA ALA A 188 -1.67 19.89 -10.89
C ALA A 188 -2.54 18.99 -9.98
N GLY A 189 -2.14 18.77 -8.72
CA GLY A 189 -2.93 18.12 -7.70
C GLY A 189 -2.41 16.78 -7.17
N ALA A 190 -1.17 16.37 -7.47
CA ALA A 190 -0.55 15.24 -6.81
C ALA A 190 -0.46 15.44 -5.29
N ARG A 191 -0.66 14.38 -4.48
CA ARG A 191 -0.77 14.47 -3.01
C ARG A 191 -0.03 13.38 -2.26
N LEU A 192 0.60 12.44 -2.94
CA LEU A 192 1.34 11.35 -2.30
C LEU A 192 2.69 11.15 -2.99
N SER A 193 3.68 10.67 -2.26
CA SER A 193 4.91 10.08 -2.75
C SER A 193 4.87 8.57 -2.47
N THR A 194 5.08 7.75 -3.48
CA THR A 194 5.03 6.29 -3.38
C THR A 194 6.33 5.78 -2.80
N HIS A 195 6.27 4.98 -1.71
CA HIS A 195 7.41 4.35 -1.02
C HIS A 195 8.72 5.16 -1.15
N LEU A 196 8.64 6.44 -0.74
CA LEU A 196 9.67 7.44 -1.01
C LEU A 196 11.06 6.97 -0.56
N GLY A 197 12.04 7.09 -1.46
CA GLY A 197 13.39 6.57 -1.30
C GLY A 197 13.64 5.25 -2.03
N ASN A 198 12.57 4.58 -2.53
CA ASN A 198 12.65 3.36 -3.32
C ASN A 198 12.34 3.64 -4.79
N GLY A 199 12.73 2.74 -5.69
CA GLY A 199 12.58 2.99 -7.13
C GLY A 199 13.31 4.25 -7.60
N THR A 200 14.50 4.50 -7.06
CA THR A 200 15.35 5.66 -7.39
C THR A 200 16.78 5.25 -7.71
N CYS A 201 17.49 6.09 -8.48
CA CYS A 201 18.89 5.89 -8.73
C CYS A 201 19.70 5.94 -7.42
N PRO A 202 20.71 5.06 -7.22
CA PRO A 202 21.58 5.09 -6.04
C PRO A 202 22.38 6.38 -5.90
N GLU A 203 22.69 7.04 -7.02
CA GLU A 203 23.41 8.31 -7.05
C GLU A 203 22.49 9.42 -7.55
N LEU A 204 22.28 10.42 -6.70
CA LEU A 204 21.42 11.56 -6.98
C LEU A 204 22.19 12.88 -6.87
N HIS A 205 21.82 13.87 -7.70
CA HIS A 205 22.37 15.21 -7.59
C HIS A 205 21.97 15.86 -6.26
N LYS A 206 22.94 16.42 -5.53
CA LYS A 206 22.72 16.91 -4.16
C LYS A 206 21.67 18.01 -4.00
N ASN A 207 21.47 18.87 -5.01
CA ASN A 207 20.57 20.02 -4.93
C ASN A 207 19.30 19.85 -5.77
N ASN A 208 19.30 18.94 -6.73
CA ASN A 208 18.18 18.71 -7.64
C ASN A 208 17.95 17.21 -7.73
N ASN A 209 17.16 16.69 -6.82
CA ASN A 209 16.84 15.28 -6.80
C ASN A 209 15.41 15.02 -6.33
N PRO A 210 14.76 14.00 -6.86
CA PRO A 210 13.34 13.74 -6.61
C PRO A 210 13.02 13.42 -5.15
N ILE A 211 13.94 12.87 -4.38
CA ILE A 211 13.68 12.53 -2.97
C ILE A 211 13.55 13.81 -2.15
N ILE A 212 14.55 14.70 -2.23
CA ILE A 212 14.55 15.95 -1.45
C ILE A 212 13.41 16.86 -1.89
N ALA A 213 13.13 16.94 -3.20
CA ALA A 213 12.00 17.72 -3.72
C ALA A 213 10.66 17.26 -3.12
N GLN A 214 10.43 15.96 -3.05
CA GLN A 214 9.21 15.39 -2.47
C GLN A 214 9.20 15.49 -0.93
N LEU A 215 10.33 15.31 -0.24
CA LEU A 215 10.41 15.48 1.21
C LEU A 215 10.11 16.91 1.65
N SER A 216 10.60 17.91 0.90
CA SER A 216 10.42 19.32 1.23
C SER A 216 9.07 19.91 0.82
N GLU A 217 8.27 19.19 0.03
CA GLU A 217 6.94 19.66 -0.39
C GLU A 217 5.87 19.28 0.64
N ASP A 218 5.38 20.27 1.39
CA ASP A 218 4.44 20.06 2.50
C ASP A 218 3.05 19.59 2.06
N ARG A 219 2.67 19.78 0.80
CA ARG A 219 1.39 19.32 0.25
C ARG A 219 1.38 17.83 -0.07
N LEU A 220 2.55 17.19 -0.19
CA LEU A 220 2.69 15.75 -0.39
C LEU A 220 2.71 15.02 0.95
N SER A 221 1.86 14.02 1.10
CA SER A 221 2.12 12.91 2.02
C SER A 221 3.20 12.00 1.43
N ALA A 222 3.89 11.23 2.25
CA ALA A 222 4.87 10.28 1.78
C ALA A 222 4.63 8.90 2.39
N SER A 223 4.53 7.88 1.55
CA SER A 223 4.49 6.51 2.04
C SER A 223 5.89 5.93 2.18
N PHE A 224 6.07 5.05 3.17
CA PHE A 224 7.34 4.43 3.50
C PHE A 224 7.15 2.95 3.83
N ILE A 225 8.10 2.12 3.40
CA ILE A 225 8.23 0.71 3.78
C ILE A 225 9.18 0.65 4.98
N ALA A 226 8.65 0.30 6.15
CA ALA A 226 9.43 0.25 7.39
C ALA A 226 9.86 -1.19 7.70
N ASP A 227 10.58 -1.84 6.78
CA ASP A 227 11.06 -3.22 6.92
C ASP A 227 12.55 -3.31 7.34
N GLY A 228 13.29 -2.20 7.24
CA GLY A 228 14.72 -2.13 7.54
C GLY A 228 15.63 -2.58 6.39
N TYR A 229 15.07 -3.04 5.27
CA TYR A 229 15.79 -3.49 4.07
C TYR A 229 15.69 -2.50 2.92
N HIS A 230 14.50 -1.97 2.65
CA HIS A 230 14.29 -0.94 1.62
C HIS A 230 14.94 0.38 2.02
N LEU A 231 14.78 0.77 3.27
CA LEU A 231 15.47 1.90 3.89
C LEU A 231 16.04 1.44 5.23
N SER A 232 17.31 1.76 5.48
CA SER A 232 17.85 1.53 6.83
C SER A 232 17.08 2.38 7.85
N PRO A 233 17.01 1.96 9.12
CA PRO A 233 16.33 2.73 10.16
C PRO A 233 16.83 4.19 10.27
N ASP A 234 18.12 4.43 10.06
CA ASP A 234 18.68 5.79 10.10
C ASP A 234 18.21 6.68 8.95
N VAL A 235 18.16 6.14 7.72
CA VAL A 235 17.66 6.85 6.55
C VAL A 235 16.17 7.14 6.71
N LEU A 236 15.40 6.13 7.11
CA LEU A 236 13.97 6.30 7.36
C LEU A 236 13.73 7.35 8.46
N LYS A 237 14.50 7.34 9.55
CA LYS A 237 14.41 8.35 10.61
C LYS A 237 14.64 9.78 10.10
N ALA A 238 15.61 9.96 9.20
CA ALA A 238 15.86 11.27 8.59
C ALA A 238 14.68 11.73 7.73
N TYR A 239 14.10 10.84 6.94
CA TYR A 239 12.94 11.13 6.09
C TYR A 239 11.67 11.42 6.91
N LEU A 240 11.42 10.65 7.96
CA LEU A 240 10.30 10.89 8.87
C LEU A 240 10.40 12.25 9.58
N ARG A 241 11.62 12.69 9.93
CA ARG A 241 11.85 14.01 10.51
C ARG A 241 11.70 15.16 9.51
N ALA A 242 11.96 14.91 8.23
CA ALA A 242 11.77 15.89 7.16
C ALA A 242 10.27 16.06 6.81
N LYS A 243 9.45 15.03 7.02
CA LYS A 243 7.99 15.09 6.87
C LYS A 243 7.32 15.35 8.20
N CYS A 244 6.30 16.19 8.23
CA CYS A 244 5.46 16.31 9.42
C CYS A 244 4.67 15.01 9.66
N THR A 245 4.40 14.72 10.92
CA THR A 245 3.79 13.45 11.36
C THR A 245 2.46 13.14 10.65
N GLU A 246 1.67 14.15 10.31
CA GLU A 246 0.38 14.03 9.64
C GLU A 246 0.50 13.68 8.14
N ARG A 247 1.71 13.72 7.60
CA ARG A 247 2.02 13.43 6.19
C ARG A 247 2.77 12.11 6.00
N VAL A 248 3.13 11.44 7.08
CA VAL A 248 3.76 10.12 7.04
C VAL A 248 2.69 9.05 6.86
N ILE A 249 2.92 8.11 5.95
CA ILE A 249 2.07 6.93 5.75
C ILE A 249 2.98 5.68 5.74
N LEU A 250 2.62 4.65 6.50
CA LEU A 250 3.25 3.35 6.37
C LEU A 250 2.47 2.51 5.37
N VAL A 251 3.20 1.83 4.50
CA VAL A 251 2.68 0.84 3.55
C VAL A 251 3.56 -0.40 3.61
N THR A 252 3.02 -1.53 3.15
CA THR A 252 3.84 -2.74 3.07
C THR A 252 4.60 -2.85 1.76
N ASP A 253 3.99 -2.47 0.65
CA ASP A 253 4.44 -2.87 -0.69
C ASP A 253 4.67 -4.40 -0.77
N ALA A 254 3.88 -5.13 0.01
CA ALA A 254 4.01 -6.57 0.18
C ALA A 254 3.67 -7.33 -1.10
N THR A 255 4.38 -8.44 -1.28
CA THR A 255 4.09 -9.40 -2.35
C THR A 255 3.50 -10.69 -1.80
N ALA A 256 3.24 -11.67 -2.65
CA ALA A 256 2.72 -12.98 -2.27
C ALA A 256 3.56 -13.68 -1.18
N GLY A 257 4.84 -13.34 -1.03
CA GLY A 257 5.71 -13.89 0.02
C GLY A 257 5.42 -13.35 1.43
N ALA A 258 4.70 -12.24 1.59
CA ALA A 258 4.35 -11.72 2.91
C ALA A 258 3.38 -12.67 3.64
N ALA A 259 3.59 -12.86 4.93
CA ALA A 259 2.83 -13.81 5.75
C ALA A 259 2.73 -15.24 5.17
N ALA A 260 3.72 -15.64 4.36
CA ALA A 260 3.80 -16.95 3.73
C ALA A 260 5.14 -17.64 4.10
N PRO A 261 5.32 -18.96 3.95
CA PRO A 261 6.58 -19.63 4.19
C PRO A 261 7.71 -19.14 3.29
N GLN A 262 8.96 -19.47 3.62
CA GLN A 262 10.09 -19.33 2.69
C GLN A 262 9.82 -20.11 1.40
N GLY A 263 10.25 -19.57 0.25
CA GLY A 263 10.04 -20.25 -1.01
C GLY A 263 9.94 -19.32 -2.21
N ARG A 264 9.53 -19.89 -3.33
CA ARG A 264 9.33 -19.15 -4.59
C ARG A 264 7.88 -18.68 -4.72
N TYR A 265 7.76 -17.44 -5.15
CA TYR A 265 6.48 -16.77 -5.38
C TYR A 265 6.50 -16.07 -6.74
N LYS A 266 5.42 -15.38 -7.06
CA LYS A 266 5.31 -14.58 -8.28
C LYS A 266 4.83 -13.17 -7.95
N LEU A 267 5.21 -12.25 -8.83
CA LEU A 267 4.62 -10.92 -8.96
C LEU A 267 4.36 -10.69 -10.46
N GLY A 268 3.13 -10.91 -10.87
CA GLY A 268 2.79 -10.97 -12.29
C GLY A 268 3.58 -12.06 -13.02
N ASN A 269 4.43 -11.64 -13.95
CA ASN A 269 5.29 -12.55 -14.72
C ASN A 269 6.68 -12.79 -14.10
N SER A 270 7.03 -12.07 -13.03
CA SER A 270 8.35 -12.18 -12.39
C SER A 270 8.35 -13.26 -11.33
N GLU A 271 9.44 -14.03 -11.26
CA GLU A 271 9.69 -14.95 -10.15
C GLU A 271 10.32 -14.20 -8.98
N LEU A 272 9.92 -14.55 -7.78
CA LEU A 272 10.38 -13.98 -6.52
C LEU A 272 10.90 -15.09 -5.59
N GLN A 273 11.91 -14.77 -4.81
CA GLN A 273 12.44 -15.63 -3.76
C GLN A 273 12.24 -14.95 -2.40
N ARG A 274 11.52 -15.62 -1.50
CA ARG A 274 11.47 -15.25 -0.08
C ARG A 274 12.51 -16.04 0.68
N GLU A 275 13.43 -15.32 1.29
CA GLU A 275 14.46 -15.87 2.18
C GLU A 275 13.96 -15.97 3.64
N THR A 276 14.87 -16.23 4.57
CA THR A 276 14.59 -16.28 6.02
C THR A 276 14.13 -14.91 6.53
N GLU A 277 14.81 -13.88 6.07
CA GLU A 277 14.49 -12.48 6.40
C GLU A 277 13.22 -12.01 5.68
N PRO A 278 12.48 -11.01 6.18
CA PRO A 278 11.25 -10.52 5.58
C PRO A 278 11.52 -9.67 4.31
N VAL A 279 12.46 -10.11 3.49
CA VAL A 279 12.83 -9.50 2.21
C VAL A 279 12.46 -10.44 1.08
N ILE A 280 12.03 -9.86 -0.01
CA ILE A 280 11.77 -10.55 -1.27
C ILE A 280 12.83 -10.12 -2.28
N LEU A 281 13.46 -11.08 -2.91
CA LEU A 281 14.52 -10.84 -3.87
C LEU A 281 14.12 -11.36 -5.26
N ASP A 282 14.57 -10.65 -6.27
CA ASP A 282 14.67 -11.17 -7.63
C ASP A 282 15.79 -12.22 -7.64
N PRO A 283 15.51 -13.49 -7.96
CA PRO A 283 16.51 -14.56 -7.94
C PRO A 283 17.64 -14.38 -8.97
N GLN A 284 17.47 -13.52 -9.97
CA GLN A 284 18.48 -13.27 -11.00
C GLN A 284 19.40 -12.11 -10.63
N THR A 285 18.87 -11.04 -10.03
CA THR A 285 19.60 -9.81 -9.74
C THR A 285 19.94 -9.65 -8.26
N SER A 286 19.34 -10.45 -7.39
CA SER A 286 19.43 -10.35 -5.91
C SER A 286 18.98 -8.95 -5.40
N ARG A 287 18.17 -8.23 -6.16
CA ARG A 287 17.64 -6.94 -5.74
C ARG A 287 16.29 -7.11 -5.03
N PRO A 288 15.96 -6.28 -4.05
CA PRO A 288 14.64 -6.27 -3.44
C PRO A 288 13.54 -5.98 -4.48
N VAL A 289 12.43 -6.72 -4.39
CA VAL A 289 11.27 -6.63 -5.27
C VAL A 289 10.02 -6.66 -4.42
N GLY A 290 9.51 -5.50 -4.03
CA GLY A 290 8.49 -5.40 -3.01
C GLY A 290 8.96 -6.02 -1.68
N SER A 291 8.09 -6.13 -0.72
CA SER A 291 8.44 -6.60 0.62
C SER A 291 7.76 -7.93 0.99
N ALA A 292 8.22 -8.50 2.12
CA ALA A 292 7.52 -9.56 2.85
C ALA A 292 7.04 -9.09 4.23
N VAL A 293 7.14 -7.79 4.51
CA VAL A 293 6.74 -7.21 5.80
C VAL A 293 5.21 -7.13 5.89
N THR A 294 4.68 -7.28 7.09
CA THR A 294 3.27 -7.00 7.39
C THR A 294 3.12 -5.59 7.97
N LEU A 295 1.94 -4.98 7.83
CA LEU A 295 1.78 -3.57 8.23
C LEU A 295 1.90 -3.37 9.75
N ASP A 296 1.44 -4.34 10.54
CA ASP A 296 1.66 -4.36 12.00
C ASP A 296 3.15 -4.51 12.35
N GLN A 297 3.93 -5.22 11.53
CA GLN A 297 5.38 -5.27 11.70
C GLN A 297 6.03 -3.91 11.37
N CYS A 298 5.57 -3.21 10.35
CA CYS A 298 6.01 -1.83 10.09
C CYS A 298 5.75 -0.93 11.31
N VAL A 299 4.56 -1.04 11.91
CA VAL A 299 4.20 -0.31 13.14
C VAL A 299 5.15 -0.68 14.29
N ARG A 300 5.39 -1.98 14.54
CA ARG A 300 6.33 -2.42 15.59
C ARG A 300 7.76 -1.94 15.33
N ASN A 301 8.21 -2.01 14.09
CA ASN A 301 9.55 -1.58 13.72
C ASN A 301 9.81 -0.11 14.06
N VAL A 302 8.88 0.80 13.70
CA VAL A 302 9.06 2.23 14.02
C VAL A 302 8.94 2.51 15.52
N ILE A 303 8.11 1.74 16.26
CA ILE A 303 8.07 1.80 17.72
C ILE A 303 9.43 1.42 18.31
N ASN A 304 9.99 0.28 17.92
CA ASN A 304 11.22 -0.25 18.48
C ASN A 304 12.45 0.58 18.09
N TRP A 305 12.51 1.05 16.82
CA TRP A 305 13.66 1.84 16.34
C TRP A 305 13.70 3.25 16.88
N TYR A 306 12.55 3.84 17.21
CA TYR A 306 12.47 5.27 17.53
C TYR A 306 11.83 5.54 18.89
N GLU A 307 11.56 4.51 19.69
CA GLU A 307 10.90 4.61 21.01
C GLU A 307 9.57 5.39 20.92
N MET A 308 8.82 5.11 19.86
CA MET A 308 7.59 5.83 19.52
C MET A 308 6.38 5.26 20.26
N PRO A 309 5.44 6.09 20.75
CA PRO A 309 4.20 5.59 21.31
C PRO A 309 3.36 4.83 20.29
N LEU A 310 2.72 3.69 20.70
CA LEU A 310 1.87 2.88 19.83
C LEU A 310 0.85 3.71 19.03
N LYS A 311 0.16 4.65 19.68
CA LYS A 311 -0.88 5.45 19.02
C LYS A 311 -0.33 6.33 17.91
N GLU A 312 0.87 6.87 18.08
CA GLU A 312 1.52 7.68 17.05
C GLU A 312 1.95 6.80 15.87
N ALA A 313 2.61 5.67 16.12
CA ALA A 313 3.00 4.73 15.08
C ALA A 313 1.77 4.19 14.31
N VAL A 314 0.69 3.86 15.00
CA VAL A 314 -0.57 3.41 14.38
C VAL A 314 -1.19 4.53 13.55
N SER A 315 -1.10 5.81 13.94
CA SER A 315 -1.67 6.91 13.14
C SER A 315 -1.09 6.97 11.73
N TRP A 316 0.18 6.58 11.55
CA TRP A 316 0.84 6.52 10.24
C TRP A 316 0.35 5.37 9.35
N ALA A 317 -0.23 4.34 9.95
CA ALA A 317 -0.78 3.18 9.24
C ALA A 317 -2.32 3.14 9.24
N ALA A 318 -3.00 4.07 9.89
CA ALA A 318 -4.46 4.08 10.03
C ALA A 318 -5.07 5.44 9.69
N GLU A 319 -4.90 6.46 10.56
CA GLU A 319 -5.54 7.76 10.40
C GLU A 319 -5.02 8.52 9.18
N ASN A 320 -3.70 8.57 8.97
CA ASN A 320 -3.10 9.32 7.86
C ASN A 320 -3.50 8.77 6.48
N PRO A 321 -3.40 7.45 6.20
CA PRO A 321 -3.89 6.92 4.94
C PRO A 321 -5.40 7.10 4.77
N LEU A 322 -6.19 6.97 5.83
CA LEU A 322 -7.63 7.22 5.77
C LEU A 322 -7.96 8.69 5.49
N GLN A 323 -7.21 9.63 6.07
CA GLN A 323 -7.34 11.06 5.79
C GLN A 323 -7.04 11.38 4.32
N LEU A 324 -6.00 10.76 3.75
CA LEU A 324 -5.67 10.90 2.33
C LEU A 324 -6.82 10.39 1.44
N LEU A 325 -7.34 9.19 1.70
CA LEU A 325 -8.49 8.63 0.98
C LEU A 325 -9.72 9.54 1.07
N ASN A 326 -10.02 10.07 2.25
CA ASN A 326 -11.16 10.97 2.48
C ASN A 326 -10.99 12.31 1.77
N SER A 327 -9.77 12.84 1.65
CA SER A 327 -9.50 14.11 0.96
C SER A 327 -9.89 14.05 -0.52
N ALA A 328 -9.73 12.91 -1.15
CA ALA A 328 -10.16 12.63 -2.52
C ALA A 328 -11.64 12.23 -2.60
N LYS A 329 -12.39 12.28 -1.47
CA LYS A 329 -13.78 11.82 -1.38
C LYS A 329 -13.97 10.36 -1.84
N VAL A 330 -12.93 9.55 -1.67
CA VAL A 330 -13.02 8.12 -1.84
C VAL A 330 -13.97 7.60 -0.76
N LYS A 331 -15.14 7.11 -1.18
CA LYS A 331 -16.07 6.49 -0.25
C LYS A 331 -15.49 5.16 0.21
N THR A 332 -14.80 5.17 1.34
CA THR A 332 -14.59 3.94 2.10
C THR A 332 -15.95 3.55 2.68
N GLN A 333 -16.38 2.31 2.46
CA GLN A 333 -17.68 1.85 2.97
C GLN A 333 -17.69 1.68 4.50
N LEU A 334 -16.56 2.00 5.16
CA LEU A 334 -16.34 1.71 6.57
C LEU A 334 -16.27 3.00 7.37
N SER A 335 -17.09 3.07 8.39
CA SER A 335 -16.91 4.08 9.44
C SER A 335 -15.72 3.69 10.33
N ALA A 336 -15.02 4.66 10.90
CA ALA A 336 -13.94 4.41 11.85
C ALA A 336 -14.36 3.51 13.04
N ARG A 337 -15.65 3.47 13.37
CA ARG A 337 -16.22 2.62 14.43
C ARG A 337 -16.31 1.13 14.04
N GLU A 338 -16.21 0.82 12.76
CA GLU A 338 -16.31 -0.54 12.22
C GLU A 338 -14.94 -1.12 11.86
N GLN A 339 -13.87 -0.33 12.05
CA GLN A 339 -12.48 -0.73 11.81
C GLN A 339 -11.69 -0.56 13.09
N THR A 340 -11.34 -1.65 13.72
CA THR A 340 -10.70 -1.63 15.05
C THR A 340 -9.65 -2.73 15.14
N VAL A 341 -8.53 -2.41 15.77
CA VAL A 341 -7.49 -3.37 16.14
C VAL A 341 -7.28 -3.31 17.65
N TRP A 342 -7.11 -4.47 18.27
CA TRP A 342 -6.76 -4.61 19.67
C TRP A 342 -5.35 -5.16 19.79
N TRP A 343 -4.51 -4.38 20.48
CA TRP A 343 -3.11 -4.67 20.72
C TRP A 343 -2.88 -5.06 22.17
N LYS A 344 -1.91 -5.96 22.38
CA LYS A 344 -1.40 -6.30 23.71
C LYS A 344 0.12 -6.26 23.68
N GLU A 345 0.70 -5.65 24.69
CA GLU A 345 2.13 -5.71 24.90
C GLU A 345 2.48 -7.05 25.60
N GLU A 346 3.33 -7.83 24.97
CA GLU A 346 3.86 -9.11 25.48
C GLU A 346 5.37 -9.12 25.24
N GLU A 347 6.15 -9.40 26.31
CA GLU A 347 7.63 -9.48 26.23
C GLU A 347 8.26 -8.21 25.59
N GLU A 348 7.74 -7.04 25.94
CA GLU A 348 8.16 -5.73 25.42
C GLU A 348 7.82 -5.49 23.91
N GLU A 349 7.01 -6.35 23.31
CA GLU A 349 6.53 -6.19 21.94
C GLU A 349 5.02 -6.05 21.85
N TRP A 350 4.55 -5.14 21.00
CA TRP A 350 3.14 -5.00 20.67
C TRP A 350 2.69 -6.06 19.68
N GLN A 351 1.63 -6.77 20.00
CA GLN A 351 1.05 -7.80 19.15
C GLN A 351 -0.43 -7.56 18.89
N VAL A 352 -0.87 -7.77 17.65
CA VAL A 352 -2.28 -7.77 17.30
C VAL A 352 -2.94 -9.01 17.90
N LYS A 353 -3.94 -8.83 18.76
CA LYS A 353 -4.71 -9.91 19.38
C LYS A 353 -6.08 -10.10 18.74
N ALA A 354 -6.64 -9.03 18.18
CA ALA A 354 -7.87 -9.11 17.42
C ALA A 354 -7.94 -7.93 16.44
N ALA A 355 -8.67 -8.14 15.35
CA ALA A 355 -8.96 -7.09 14.38
C ALA A 355 -10.37 -7.24 13.84
N ARG A 356 -11.03 -6.11 13.59
CA ARG A 356 -12.40 -6.06 13.09
C ARG A 356 -12.49 -5.17 11.85
N SER A 357 -13.09 -5.70 10.80
CA SER A 357 -13.47 -4.94 9.62
C SER A 357 -14.95 -5.18 9.31
N GLY A 358 -15.79 -4.17 9.57
CA GLY A 358 -17.24 -4.29 9.51
C GLY A 358 -17.74 -5.35 10.49
N LYS A 359 -18.39 -6.38 9.98
CA LYS A 359 -18.87 -7.55 10.75
C LYS A 359 -17.89 -8.71 10.83
N PHE A 360 -16.75 -8.60 10.18
CA PHE A 360 -15.72 -9.62 10.19
C PHE A 360 -14.76 -9.39 11.36
N LEU A 361 -14.54 -10.41 12.15
CA LEU A 361 -13.68 -10.40 13.32
C LEU A 361 -12.63 -11.50 13.20
N PHE A 362 -11.40 -11.16 13.46
CA PHE A 362 -10.30 -12.08 13.72
C PHE A 362 -9.91 -12.01 15.20
N GLU A 363 -9.72 -13.15 15.84
CA GLU A 363 -9.21 -13.29 17.22
C GLU A 363 -8.07 -14.32 17.25
N ASN A 364 -6.91 -13.90 17.81
CA ASN A 364 -5.71 -14.73 17.94
C ASN A 364 -5.69 -15.45 19.30
#